data_0bf306e3914d13cf7d7289b82aea0b4a
#
_entry.id   0bf306e3914d13cf7d7289b82aea0b4a
#
_cell.length_a   1.000
_cell.length_b   1.000
_cell.length_c   1.000
_cell.angle_alpha   90.00
_cell.angle_beta   90.00
_cell.angle_gamma   90.00
#
_symmetry.space_group_name_H-M   'P 1'
#
loop_
_entity.id
_entity.type
_entity.pdbx_description
1 polymer ?
#
loop_
_entity_poly.entity_id
_entity_poly.type
_entity_poly.pdbx_seq_one_letter_code
_entity_poly.pdbx_strand_id
1 'polypeptide(L)'
;MSHDKVTGEVRQIPLECIIPNRYQPRKTIEKESLQELIDSISTHGVLQPIVVRQDPKSKDKYEIIMGERRFRSCQALKKATIPAVVKPATDMQMMEWALIENTHRKDLNPIERAKAYQQLVKVFHLTQEDVAKRVGADRAVVSNFIRLLGLPQEIQDDVRDQNITVGHAIAILAIPDSTRRLMVWQRVRNEDISVRNTRIIVDAYLHPRGISTGTGRFVQPVKECSARNDQEIRELQQRLWKKFGAEVHVTVFKMNDKLMSGGVHFSFYSEEEYQRILKILDK
;
A
#
# COMPACT_ATOMS: atom_id res chain seq x y z
N MET A 1 -15.16 3.75 14.93
CA MET A 1 -16.17 4.35 14.03
C MET A 1 -17.07 5.24 14.86
N SER A 2 -16.84 6.54 14.83
CA SER A 2 -17.78 7.50 15.38
C SER A 2 -19.04 7.43 14.52
N HIS A 3 -20.13 6.82 15.01
CA HIS A 3 -21.44 6.97 14.43
C HIS A 3 -21.81 8.43 14.60
N ASP A 4 -21.54 9.26 13.59
CA ASP A 4 -22.24 10.53 13.48
C ASP A 4 -23.73 10.18 13.54
N LYS A 5 -24.35 10.48 14.68
CA LYS A 5 -25.80 10.43 14.82
C LYS A 5 -26.33 11.30 13.70
N VAL A 6 -27.03 10.67 12.76
CA VAL A 6 -27.72 11.38 11.69
C VAL A 6 -28.77 12.25 12.37
N THR A 7 -28.38 13.46 12.75
CA THR A 7 -29.25 14.45 13.37
C THR A 7 -29.98 15.17 12.24
N GLY A 8 -31.18 14.75 11.96
CA GLY A 8 -32.05 15.35 10.97
C GLY A 8 -33.45 14.70 11.05
N GLU A 9 -34.47 15.46 10.67
CA GLU A 9 -35.83 14.95 10.59
C GLU A 9 -35.92 13.85 9.52
N VAL A 10 -36.40 12.66 9.93
CA VAL A 10 -36.64 11.54 9.00
C VAL A 10 -37.92 11.81 8.23
N ARG A 11 -37.82 11.82 6.90
CA ARG A 11 -38.98 12.04 5.99
C ARG A 11 -39.16 10.81 5.11
N GLN A 12 -40.42 10.52 4.78
CA GLN A 12 -40.74 9.51 3.77
C GLN A 12 -40.64 10.15 2.38
N ILE A 13 -39.70 9.73 1.58
CA ILE A 13 -39.46 10.27 0.24
C ILE A 13 -39.89 9.22 -0.80
N PRO A 14 -40.70 9.59 -1.82
CA PRO A 14 -41.04 8.71 -2.92
C PRO A 14 -39.78 8.22 -3.65
N LEU A 15 -39.69 6.91 -3.97
CA LEU A 15 -38.51 6.35 -4.66
C LEU A 15 -38.29 6.98 -6.05
N GLU A 16 -39.35 7.39 -6.73
CA GLU A 16 -39.30 8.08 -8.03
C GLU A 16 -38.59 9.46 -7.98
N CYS A 17 -38.62 10.08 -6.79
CA CYS A 17 -37.95 11.36 -6.55
C CYS A 17 -36.47 11.19 -6.19
N ILE A 18 -35.96 9.95 -6.05
CA ILE A 18 -34.59 9.69 -5.62
C ILE A 18 -33.72 9.22 -6.81
N ILE A 19 -32.61 9.90 -6.99
CA ILE A 19 -31.59 9.57 -8.01
C ILE A 19 -30.33 9.01 -7.34
N PRO A 20 -29.69 8.01 -7.96
CA PRO A 20 -28.39 7.50 -7.49
C PRO A 20 -27.33 8.59 -7.47
N ASN A 21 -26.31 8.40 -6.63
CA ASN A 21 -25.17 9.31 -6.60
C ASN A 21 -24.38 9.24 -7.93
N ARG A 22 -24.31 10.35 -8.65
CA ARG A 22 -23.60 10.45 -9.95
C ARG A 22 -22.10 10.24 -9.85
N TYR A 23 -21.53 10.37 -8.67
CA TYR A 23 -20.10 10.20 -8.41
C TYR A 23 -19.72 8.82 -7.90
N GLN A 24 -20.67 7.90 -7.73
CA GLN A 24 -20.37 6.53 -7.31
C GLN A 24 -19.79 5.71 -8.49
N PRO A 25 -18.57 5.15 -8.35
CA PRO A 25 -17.91 4.39 -9.42
C PRO A 25 -18.53 3.01 -9.65
N ARG A 26 -19.31 2.50 -8.67
CA ARG A 26 -19.85 1.13 -8.70
C ARG A 26 -21.17 1.05 -9.44
N LYS A 27 -21.16 0.44 -10.62
CA LYS A 27 -22.39 0.10 -11.39
C LYS A 27 -23.00 -1.25 -10.99
N THR A 28 -22.22 -2.17 -10.44
CA THR A 28 -22.63 -3.54 -10.08
C THR A 28 -22.53 -3.77 -8.57
N ILE A 29 -23.63 -4.18 -7.95
CA ILE A 29 -23.70 -4.68 -6.57
C ILE A 29 -23.79 -6.21 -6.67
N GLU A 30 -23.06 -6.94 -5.84
CA GLU A 30 -23.13 -8.39 -5.76
C GLU A 30 -24.56 -8.82 -5.42
N LYS A 31 -25.12 -9.69 -6.26
CA LYS A 31 -26.54 -10.09 -6.19
C LYS A 31 -26.88 -10.81 -4.88
N GLU A 32 -25.99 -11.66 -4.38
CA GLU A 32 -26.20 -12.43 -3.14
C GLU A 32 -26.33 -11.55 -1.92
N SER A 33 -25.41 -10.60 -1.73
CA SER A 33 -25.45 -9.68 -0.59
C SER A 33 -26.58 -8.63 -0.67
N LEU A 34 -27.19 -8.48 -1.84
CA LEU A 34 -28.38 -7.65 -2.00
C LEU A 34 -29.64 -8.41 -1.62
N GLN A 35 -29.70 -9.74 -1.89
CA GLN A 35 -30.86 -10.58 -1.58
C GLN A 35 -31.12 -10.66 -0.07
N GLU A 36 -30.08 -10.90 0.72
CA GLU A 36 -30.20 -10.91 2.20
C GLU A 36 -30.79 -9.59 2.73
N LEU A 37 -30.38 -8.47 2.15
CA LEU A 37 -30.92 -7.16 2.54
C LEU A 37 -32.36 -6.95 2.09
N ILE A 38 -32.74 -7.47 0.92
CA ILE A 38 -34.13 -7.46 0.43
C ILE A 38 -35.01 -8.23 1.40
N ASP A 39 -34.63 -9.43 1.82
CA ASP A 39 -35.37 -10.29 2.73
C ASP A 39 -35.52 -9.63 4.11
N SER A 40 -34.45 -9.03 4.62
CA SER A 40 -34.49 -8.26 5.87
C SER A 40 -35.42 -7.05 5.79
N ILE A 41 -35.39 -6.26 4.71
CA ILE A 41 -36.27 -5.09 4.51
C ILE A 41 -37.69 -5.51 4.26
N SER A 42 -37.93 -6.67 3.66
CA SER A 42 -39.29 -7.23 3.51
C SER A 42 -39.95 -7.51 4.86
N THR A 43 -39.19 -8.07 5.80
CA THR A 43 -39.67 -8.52 7.11
C THR A 43 -39.77 -7.38 8.13
N HIS A 44 -38.69 -6.55 8.21
CA HIS A 44 -38.56 -5.56 9.30
C HIS A 44 -38.71 -4.11 8.82
N GLY A 45 -38.85 -3.89 7.53
CA GLY A 45 -38.81 -2.55 6.96
C GLY A 45 -37.38 -1.97 6.92
N VAL A 46 -37.32 -0.68 6.59
CA VAL A 46 -36.05 0.06 6.56
C VAL A 46 -35.77 0.64 7.95
N LEU A 47 -35.01 -0.06 8.77
CA LEU A 47 -34.68 0.34 10.15
C LEU A 47 -33.75 1.56 10.20
N GLN A 48 -32.84 1.71 9.24
CA GLN A 48 -31.95 2.86 9.16
C GLN A 48 -32.30 3.70 7.92
N PRO A 49 -32.63 4.99 8.08
CA PRO A 49 -32.95 5.85 6.96
C PRO A 49 -31.71 6.00 6.04
N ILE A 50 -31.94 6.23 4.75
CA ILE A 50 -30.93 6.68 3.83
C ILE A 50 -30.61 8.15 4.07
N VAL A 51 -29.45 8.61 3.61
CA VAL A 51 -29.10 10.04 3.63
C VAL A 51 -29.09 10.54 2.20
N VAL A 52 -29.82 11.63 1.97
CA VAL A 52 -29.96 12.24 0.65
C VAL A 52 -29.67 13.74 0.72
N ARG A 53 -29.31 14.34 -0.39
CA ARG A 53 -29.35 15.81 -0.56
C ARG A 53 -30.45 16.19 -1.56
N GLN A 54 -30.94 17.41 -1.50
CA GLN A 54 -31.76 17.96 -2.57
C GLN A 54 -30.91 18.15 -3.83
N ASP A 55 -31.39 17.71 -4.99
CA ASP A 55 -30.64 17.87 -6.25
C ASP A 55 -30.51 19.37 -6.59
N PRO A 56 -29.29 19.87 -6.81
CA PRO A 56 -29.07 21.26 -7.18
C PRO A 56 -29.81 21.70 -8.47
N LYS A 57 -30.13 20.73 -9.33
CA LYS A 57 -30.75 20.96 -10.63
C LYS A 57 -32.31 20.86 -10.59
N SER A 58 -32.86 20.20 -9.57
CA SER A 58 -34.31 19.97 -9.46
C SER A 58 -34.75 19.95 -8.00
N LYS A 59 -35.65 20.88 -7.65
CA LYS A 59 -36.14 20.98 -6.26
C LYS A 59 -36.98 19.78 -5.82
N ASP A 60 -37.50 19.01 -6.75
CA ASP A 60 -38.36 17.85 -6.47
C ASP A 60 -37.60 16.53 -6.42
N LYS A 61 -36.28 16.54 -6.68
CA LYS A 61 -35.43 15.36 -6.68
C LYS A 61 -34.39 15.38 -5.57
N TYR A 62 -34.04 14.19 -5.14
CA TYR A 62 -33.06 13.97 -4.10
C TYR A 62 -31.96 13.04 -4.63
N GLU A 63 -30.69 13.36 -4.35
CA GLU A 63 -29.55 12.55 -4.72
C GLU A 63 -28.99 11.80 -3.49
N ILE A 64 -28.73 10.51 -3.63
CA ILE A 64 -28.27 9.66 -2.52
C ILE A 64 -26.86 10.07 -2.11
N ILE A 65 -26.68 10.37 -0.82
CA ILE A 65 -25.37 10.52 -0.18
C ILE A 65 -24.90 9.15 0.33
N MET A 66 -25.75 8.46 1.09
CA MET A 66 -25.44 7.15 1.69
C MET A 66 -26.71 6.28 1.70
N GLY A 67 -26.50 4.95 1.47
CA GLY A 67 -27.59 3.98 1.54
C GLY A 67 -28.07 3.45 0.19
N GLU A 68 -27.26 3.50 -0.86
CA GLU A 68 -27.56 3.00 -2.22
C GLU A 68 -28.13 1.56 -2.21
N ARG A 69 -27.56 0.66 -1.40
CA ARG A 69 -28.05 -0.73 -1.28
C ARG A 69 -29.48 -0.79 -0.76
N ARG A 70 -29.82 0.01 0.27
CA ARG A 70 -31.18 0.08 0.83
C ARG A 70 -32.18 0.63 -0.19
N PHE A 71 -31.78 1.66 -0.91
CA PHE A 71 -32.58 2.22 -1.99
C PHE A 71 -32.88 1.16 -3.07
N ARG A 72 -31.85 0.43 -3.55
CA ARG A 72 -32.06 -0.63 -4.56
C ARG A 72 -32.89 -1.80 -4.05
N SER A 73 -32.73 -2.18 -2.77
CA SER A 73 -33.60 -3.19 -2.16
C SER A 73 -35.06 -2.73 -2.11
N CYS A 74 -35.31 -1.48 -1.77
CA CYS A 74 -36.68 -0.92 -1.80
C CYS A 74 -37.25 -0.86 -3.22
N GLN A 75 -36.44 -0.54 -4.24
CA GLN A 75 -36.84 -0.61 -5.64
C GLN A 75 -37.24 -2.03 -6.06
N ALA A 76 -36.41 -3.05 -5.69
CA ALA A 76 -36.69 -4.45 -5.97
C ALA A 76 -38.02 -4.90 -5.30
N LEU A 77 -38.33 -4.41 -4.09
CA LEU A 77 -39.54 -4.66 -3.36
C LEU A 77 -40.74 -3.79 -3.84
N LYS A 78 -40.55 -2.92 -4.84
CA LYS A 78 -41.55 -2.00 -5.37
C LYS A 78 -42.25 -1.15 -4.27
N LYS A 79 -41.46 -0.73 -3.26
CA LYS A 79 -41.99 0.18 -2.21
C LYS A 79 -42.23 1.57 -2.80
N ALA A 80 -43.29 2.24 -2.33
CA ALA A 80 -43.62 3.58 -2.81
C ALA A 80 -42.68 4.65 -2.23
N THR A 81 -42.30 4.50 -0.96
CA THR A 81 -41.44 5.47 -0.24
C THR A 81 -40.30 4.78 0.52
N ILE A 82 -39.33 5.57 0.92
CA ILE A 82 -38.23 5.14 1.78
C ILE A 82 -37.95 6.21 2.84
N PRO A 83 -37.68 5.84 4.11
CA PRO A 83 -37.28 6.79 5.12
C PRO A 83 -35.89 7.37 4.78
N ALA A 84 -35.78 8.68 4.74
CA ALA A 84 -34.59 9.41 4.39
C ALA A 84 -34.36 10.63 5.28
N VAL A 85 -33.12 10.98 5.51
CA VAL A 85 -32.73 12.24 6.12
C VAL A 85 -32.13 13.14 5.05
N VAL A 86 -32.66 14.35 4.92
CA VAL A 86 -32.16 15.34 3.96
C VAL A 86 -31.06 16.15 4.61
N LYS A 87 -29.85 16.08 4.01
CA LYS A 87 -28.67 16.82 4.46
C LYS A 87 -28.15 17.71 3.33
N PRO A 88 -27.91 19.01 3.56
CA PRO A 88 -27.29 19.85 2.54
C PRO A 88 -25.85 19.35 2.27
N ALA A 89 -25.50 19.25 1.00
CA ALA A 89 -24.16 18.84 0.59
C ALA A 89 -23.80 19.46 -0.76
N THR A 90 -22.56 19.91 -0.89
CA THR A 90 -21.98 20.38 -2.17
C THR A 90 -21.59 19.20 -3.05
N ASP A 91 -21.42 19.43 -4.35
CA ASP A 91 -20.92 18.41 -5.28
C ASP A 91 -19.53 17.88 -4.85
N MET A 92 -18.67 18.76 -4.35
CA MET A 92 -17.37 18.41 -3.82
C MET A 92 -17.46 17.44 -2.63
N GLN A 93 -18.36 17.70 -1.69
CA GLN A 93 -18.60 16.81 -0.55
C GLN A 93 -19.18 15.45 -0.99
N MET A 94 -20.06 15.45 -2.00
CA MET A 94 -20.61 14.21 -2.56
C MET A 94 -19.51 13.32 -3.16
N MET A 95 -18.61 13.93 -3.96
CA MET A 95 -17.46 13.22 -4.52
C MET A 95 -16.52 12.70 -3.44
N GLU A 96 -16.22 13.53 -2.44
CA GLU A 96 -15.35 13.15 -1.32
C GLU A 96 -15.92 11.96 -0.56
N TRP A 97 -17.20 12.00 -0.17
CA TRP A 97 -17.82 10.91 0.58
C TRP A 97 -17.94 9.63 -0.23
N ALA A 98 -18.23 9.71 -1.53
CA ALA A 98 -18.23 8.55 -2.41
C ALA A 98 -16.85 7.92 -2.54
N LEU A 99 -15.79 8.74 -2.59
CA LEU A 99 -14.41 8.25 -2.65
C LEU A 99 -13.99 7.61 -1.32
N ILE A 100 -14.32 8.23 -0.18
CA ILE A 100 -14.04 7.68 1.15
C ILE A 100 -14.79 6.34 1.35
N GLU A 101 -16.08 6.29 1.04
CA GLU A 101 -16.86 5.06 1.13
C GLU A 101 -16.24 3.93 0.31
N ASN A 102 -15.80 4.26 -0.91
CA ASN A 102 -15.11 3.30 -1.77
C ASN A 102 -13.79 2.79 -1.16
N THR A 103 -13.05 3.60 -0.37
CA THR A 103 -11.80 3.15 0.27
C THR A 103 -12.01 2.10 1.36
N HIS A 104 -13.21 1.99 1.91
CA HIS A 104 -13.57 0.99 2.93
C HIS A 104 -13.96 -0.37 2.33
N ARG A 105 -13.94 -0.51 1.02
CA ARG A 105 -14.23 -1.79 0.37
C ARG A 105 -13.15 -2.82 0.69
N LYS A 106 -13.57 -4.03 0.99
CA LYS A 106 -12.66 -5.15 1.30
C LYS A 106 -11.91 -5.66 0.07
N ASP A 107 -12.49 -5.47 -1.11
CA ASP A 107 -12.01 -5.96 -2.41
C ASP A 107 -11.07 -4.98 -3.15
N LEU A 108 -10.83 -3.78 -2.58
CA LEU A 108 -9.86 -2.85 -3.17
C LEU A 108 -8.43 -3.39 -3.08
N ASN A 109 -7.77 -3.45 -4.22
CA ASN A 109 -6.35 -3.75 -4.24
C ASN A 109 -5.51 -2.57 -3.67
N PRO A 110 -4.26 -2.84 -3.26
CA PRO A 110 -3.42 -1.80 -2.62
C PRO A 110 -3.15 -0.59 -3.53
N ILE A 111 -3.03 -0.77 -4.82
CA ILE A 111 -2.76 0.32 -5.78
C ILE A 111 -4.01 1.19 -6.00
N GLU A 112 -5.19 0.58 -6.07
CA GLU A 112 -6.45 1.34 -6.13
C GLU A 112 -6.65 2.18 -4.87
N ARG A 113 -6.38 1.60 -3.69
CA ARG A 113 -6.43 2.33 -2.42
C ARG A 113 -5.44 3.50 -2.39
N ALA A 114 -4.23 3.29 -2.90
CA ALA A 114 -3.23 4.34 -3.02
C ALA A 114 -3.69 5.49 -3.93
N LYS A 115 -4.29 5.16 -5.08
CA LYS A 115 -4.87 6.15 -6.02
C LYS A 115 -6.01 6.94 -5.37
N ALA A 116 -6.90 6.27 -4.63
CA ALA A 116 -7.98 6.92 -3.91
C ALA A 116 -7.45 7.91 -2.86
N TYR A 117 -6.45 7.52 -2.06
CA TYR A 117 -5.83 8.42 -1.09
C TYR A 117 -5.13 9.60 -1.78
N GLN A 118 -4.43 9.36 -2.88
CA GLN A 118 -3.80 10.44 -3.65
C GLN A 118 -4.84 11.42 -4.21
N GLN A 119 -5.98 10.92 -4.67
CA GLN A 119 -7.07 11.74 -5.18
C GLN A 119 -7.68 12.61 -4.07
N LEU A 120 -7.88 12.08 -2.86
CA LEU A 120 -8.33 12.86 -1.70
C LEU A 120 -7.36 14.01 -1.39
N VAL A 121 -6.05 13.76 -1.46
CA VAL A 121 -5.04 14.82 -1.23
C VAL A 121 -5.04 15.85 -2.37
N LYS A 122 -5.03 15.41 -3.65
CA LYS A 122 -4.84 16.31 -4.80
C LYS A 122 -6.09 17.09 -5.18
N VAL A 123 -7.26 16.42 -5.19
CA VAL A 123 -8.52 17.03 -5.68
C VAL A 123 -9.25 17.78 -4.57
N PHE A 124 -9.23 17.22 -3.36
CA PHE A 124 -9.93 17.82 -2.22
C PHE A 124 -9.03 18.64 -1.31
N HIS A 125 -7.74 18.79 -1.68
CA HIS A 125 -6.75 19.57 -0.95
C HIS A 125 -6.62 19.17 0.53
N LEU A 126 -6.88 17.89 0.84
CA LEU A 126 -6.77 17.35 2.17
C LEU A 126 -5.31 17.05 2.51
N THR A 127 -4.92 17.27 3.76
CA THR A 127 -3.65 16.75 4.24
C THR A 127 -3.70 15.22 4.40
N GLN A 128 -2.56 14.54 4.36
CA GLN A 128 -2.51 13.09 4.61
C GLN A 128 -3.06 12.72 6.00
N GLU A 129 -2.98 13.63 6.97
CA GLU A 129 -3.55 13.47 8.30
C GLU A 129 -5.08 13.55 8.26
N ASP A 130 -5.66 14.50 7.50
CA ASP A 130 -7.11 14.60 7.32
C ASP A 130 -7.67 13.38 6.62
N VAL A 131 -6.97 12.89 5.57
CA VAL A 131 -7.34 11.63 4.90
C VAL A 131 -7.33 10.48 5.89
N ALA A 132 -6.27 10.34 6.69
CA ALA A 132 -6.14 9.28 7.69
C ALA A 132 -7.30 9.29 8.71
N LYS A 133 -7.63 10.46 9.26
CA LYS A 133 -8.77 10.63 10.18
C LYS A 133 -10.10 10.22 9.54
N ARG A 134 -10.33 10.58 8.27
CA ARG A 134 -11.58 10.30 7.55
C ARG A 134 -11.73 8.84 7.15
N VAL A 135 -10.62 8.18 6.80
CA VAL A 135 -10.64 6.75 6.43
C VAL A 135 -10.39 5.82 7.62
N GLY A 136 -10.23 6.35 8.83
CA GLY A 136 -10.00 5.55 10.04
C GLY A 136 -8.68 4.77 10.01
N ALA A 137 -7.62 5.36 9.46
CA ALA A 137 -6.29 4.78 9.35
C ALA A 137 -5.24 5.68 10.00
N ASP A 138 -4.04 5.14 10.22
CA ASP A 138 -2.90 5.95 10.66
C ASP A 138 -2.32 6.78 9.49
N ARG A 139 -1.83 7.99 9.79
CA ARG A 139 -1.16 8.86 8.80
C ARG A 139 -0.02 8.13 8.08
N ALA A 140 0.76 7.31 8.81
CA ALA A 140 1.87 6.54 8.24
C ALA A 140 1.38 5.53 7.19
N VAL A 141 0.22 4.90 7.43
CA VAL A 141 -0.41 3.97 6.48
C VAL A 141 -0.79 4.72 5.19
N VAL A 142 -1.50 5.84 5.30
CA VAL A 142 -1.90 6.67 4.14
C VAL A 142 -0.67 7.13 3.36
N SER A 143 0.35 7.64 4.04
CA SER A 143 1.62 8.06 3.44
C SER A 143 2.29 6.93 2.66
N ASN A 144 2.38 5.74 3.26
CA ASN A 144 2.99 4.57 2.64
C ASN A 144 2.23 4.12 1.39
N PHE A 145 0.88 4.09 1.43
CA PHE A 145 0.09 3.76 0.26
C PHE A 145 0.31 4.76 -0.88
N ILE A 146 0.27 6.07 -0.61
CA ILE A 146 0.51 7.10 -1.63
C ILE A 146 1.92 6.94 -2.24
N ARG A 147 2.94 6.62 -1.44
CA ARG A 147 4.30 6.39 -1.91
C ARG A 147 4.44 5.21 -2.86
N LEU A 148 3.57 4.18 -2.77
CA LEU A 148 3.58 3.05 -3.71
C LEU A 148 3.42 3.49 -5.17
N LEU A 149 2.71 4.58 -5.42
CA LEU A 149 2.52 5.13 -6.77
C LEU A 149 3.81 5.73 -7.37
N GLY A 150 4.86 5.89 -6.58
CA GLY A 150 6.20 6.29 -7.02
C GLY A 150 7.10 5.11 -7.42
N LEU A 151 6.61 3.88 -7.35
CA LEU A 151 7.33 2.70 -7.83
C LEU A 151 7.20 2.55 -9.35
N PRO A 152 8.16 1.89 -10.03
CA PRO A 152 7.99 1.42 -11.41
C PRO A 152 6.69 0.64 -11.60
N GLN A 153 6.11 0.74 -12.80
CA GLN A 153 4.80 0.16 -13.10
C GLN A 153 4.77 -1.36 -12.88
N GLU A 154 5.85 -2.05 -13.21
CA GLU A 154 6.01 -3.49 -13.06
C GLU A 154 5.87 -3.92 -11.59
N ILE A 155 6.44 -3.13 -10.68
CA ILE A 155 6.33 -3.38 -9.23
C ILE A 155 4.92 -3.08 -8.73
N GLN A 156 4.28 -2.01 -9.26
CA GLN A 156 2.90 -1.69 -8.92
C GLN A 156 1.93 -2.80 -9.38
N ASP A 157 2.17 -3.36 -10.57
CA ASP A 157 1.36 -4.46 -11.12
C ASP A 157 1.48 -5.71 -10.24
N ASP A 158 2.68 -6.07 -9.81
CA ASP A 158 2.90 -7.20 -8.91
C ASP A 158 2.27 -6.99 -7.51
N VAL A 159 2.23 -5.76 -7.01
CA VAL A 159 1.50 -5.43 -5.77
C VAL A 159 -0.01 -5.54 -5.98
N ARG A 160 -0.53 -5.09 -7.14
CA ARG A 160 -1.94 -5.20 -7.52
C ARG A 160 -2.36 -6.67 -7.61
N ASP A 161 -1.56 -7.48 -8.26
CA ASP A 161 -1.83 -8.91 -8.54
C ASP A 161 -1.45 -9.82 -7.34
N GLN A 162 -1.00 -9.22 -6.23
CA GLN A 162 -0.62 -9.87 -4.97
C GLN A 162 0.58 -10.84 -5.09
N ASN A 163 1.38 -10.73 -6.15
CA ASN A 163 2.63 -11.49 -6.31
C ASN A 163 3.67 -11.07 -5.26
N ILE A 164 3.65 -9.80 -4.86
CA ILE A 164 4.40 -9.29 -3.70
C ILE A 164 3.48 -8.49 -2.77
N THR A 165 3.80 -8.47 -1.49
CA THR A 165 3.00 -7.73 -0.51
C THR A 165 3.36 -6.23 -0.48
N VAL A 166 2.45 -5.41 0.06
CA VAL A 166 2.70 -3.99 0.35
C VAL A 166 3.97 -3.80 1.18
N GLY A 167 4.26 -4.73 2.10
CA GLY A 167 5.47 -4.68 2.93
C GLY A 167 6.77 -4.79 2.13
N HIS A 168 6.81 -5.65 1.10
CA HIS A 168 7.94 -5.75 0.17
C HIS A 168 8.11 -4.46 -0.64
N ALA A 169 7.01 -3.95 -1.20
CA ALA A 169 7.02 -2.73 -2.00
C ALA A 169 7.50 -1.49 -1.20
N ILE A 170 7.08 -1.35 0.07
CA ILE A 170 7.53 -0.28 0.96
C ILE A 170 9.03 -0.41 1.25
N ALA A 171 9.52 -1.64 1.46
CA ALA A 171 10.96 -1.86 1.67
C ALA A 171 11.77 -1.46 0.42
N ILE A 172 11.36 -1.93 -0.76
CA ILE A 172 12.01 -1.62 -2.04
C ILE A 172 11.98 -0.11 -2.34
N LEU A 173 10.92 0.58 -1.95
CA LEU A 173 10.78 2.02 -2.17
C LEU A 173 11.87 2.85 -1.46
N ALA A 174 12.52 2.32 -0.43
CA ALA A 174 13.62 2.98 0.25
C ALA A 174 14.88 3.14 -0.64
N ILE A 175 15.03 2.31 -1.66
CA ILE A 175 16.14 2.42 -2.63
C ILE A 175 15.91 3.64 -3.52
N PRO A 176 16.84 4.63 -3.61
CA PRO A 176 16.66 5.81 -4.43
C PRO A 176 16.67 5.53 -5.93
N ASP A 177 17.52 4.60 -6.35
CA ASP A 177 17.76 4.27 -7.77
C ASP A 177 16.71 3.31 -8.32
N SER A 178 16.09 3.68 -9.46
CA SER A 178 15.02 2.91 -10.09
C SER A 178 15.48 1.56 -10.63
N THR A 179 16.69 1.50 -11.20
CA THR A 179 17.26 0.26 -11.76
C THR A 179 17.52 -0.73 -10.63
N ARG A 180 18.10 -0.28 -9.53
CA ARG A 180 18.33 -1.10 -8.35
C ARG A 180 17.02 -1.59 -7.71
N ARG A 181 15.96 -0.76 -7.72
CA ARG A 181 14.63 -1.19 -7.27
C ARG A 181 14.14 -2.39 -8.07
N LEU A 182 14.26 -2.34 -9.39
CA LEU A 182 13.86 -3.44 -10.28
C LEU A 182 14.68 -4.71 -10.02
N MET A 183 16.00 -4.59 -9.83
CA MET A 183 16.84 -5.74 -9.51
C MET A 183 16.45 -6.42 -8.19
N VAL A 184 16.23 -5.63 -7.12
CA VAL A 184 15.81 -6.17 -5.83
C VAL A 184 14.40 -6.77 -5.92
N TRP A 185 13.49 -6.12 -6.66
CA TRP A 185 12.15 -6.64 -6.89
C TRP A 185 12.16 -7.99 -7.61
N GLN A 186 12.92 -8.13 -8.71
CA GLN A 186 13.05 -9.39 -9.43
C GLN A 186 13.56 -10.52 -8.52
N ARG A 187 14.53 -10.20 -7.69
CA ARG A 187 15.07 -11.15 -6.72
C ARG A 187 14.02 -11.55 -5.68
N VAL A 188 13.31 -10.58 -5.10
CA VAL A 188 12.24 -10.82 -4.12
C VAL A 188 11.14 -11.70 -4.69
N ARG A 189 10.75 -11.45 -5.96
CA ARG A 189 9.71 -12.21 -6.66
C ARG A 189 10.15 -13.65 -6.97
N ASN A 190 11.37 -13.84 -7.48
CA ASN A 190 11.86 -15.13 -7.96
C ASN A 190 12.25 -16.08 -6.83
N GLU A 191 12.76 -15.56 -5.72
CA GLU A 191 13.27 -16.32 -4.58
C GLU A 191 12.26 -16.40 -3.42
N ASP A 192 11.05 -15.87 -3.57
CA ASP A 192 9.99 -15.79 -2.53
C ASP A 192 10.52 -15.27 -1.17
N ILE A 193 11.28 -14.19 -1.24
CA ILE A 193 11.97 -13.61 -0.09
C ILE A 193 10.96 -12.95 0.85
N SER A 194 11.03 -13.24 2.14
CA SER A 194 10.16 -12.60 3.14
C SER A 194 10.39 -11.08 3.24
N VAL A 195 9.37 -10.33 3.71
CA VAL A 195 9.47 -8.86 3.95
C VAL A 195 10.66 -8.51 4.85
N ARG A 196 10.94 -9.34 5.86
CA ARG A 196 12.07 -9.15 6.77
C ARG A 196 13.41 -9.23 6.01
N ASN A 197 13.58 -10.26 5.20
CA ASN A 197 14.80 -10.46 4.42
C ASN A 197 14.92 -9.41 3.31
N THR A 198 13.82 -8.97 2.70
CA THR A 198 13.81 -7.85 1.76
C THR A 198 14.35 -6.58 2.41
N ARG A 199 13.95 -6.27 3.65
CA ARG A 199 14.48 -5.12 4.39
C ARG A 199 16.00 -5.24 4.64
N ILE A 200 16.48 -6.44 4.98
CA ILE A 200 17.93 -6.69 5.16
C ILE A 200 18.69 -6.44 3.84
N ILE A 201 18.16 -6.95 2.72
CA ILE A 201 18.74 -6.72 1.39
C ILE A 201 18.78 -5.22 1.07
N VAL A 202 17.67 -4.53 1.25
CA VAL A 202 17.57 -3.08 1.00
C VAL A 202 18.52 -2.30 1.90
N ASP A 203 18.61 -2.64 3.18
CA ASP A 203 19.51 -1.98 4.13
C ASP A 203 20.98 -2.18 3.74
N ALA A 204 21.35 -3.37 3.27
CA ALA A 204 22.69 -3.64 2.73
C ALA A 204 22.99 -2.80 1.47
N TYR A 205 21.98 -2.51 0.64
CA TYR A 205 22.17 -1.59 -0.50
C TYR A 205 22.29 -0.13 -0.08
N LEU A 206 21.61 0.30 0.95
CA LEU A 206 21.63 1.69 1.44
C LEU A 206 22.88 1.96 2.29
N HIS A 207 23.33 0.96 3.03
CA HIS A 207 24.43 1.05 3.97
C HIS A 207 25.49 -0.04 3.71
N PRO A 208 26.28 0.08 2.63
CA PRO A 208 27.25 -0.96 2.28
C PRO A 208 28.34 -1.21 3.35
N ARG A 209 28.29 -0.48 4.47
CA ARG A 209 29.25 -0.59 5.58
C ARG A 209 28.68 -1.05 6.92
N GLY A 210 27.43 -1.49 6.99
CA GLY A 210 26.83 -1.99 8.24
C GLY A 210 25.45 -2.60 8.04
N ILE A 211 25.25 -3.83 8.49
CA ILE A 211 23.95 -4.50 8.52
C ILE A 211 23.21 -4.03 9.76
N SER A 212 22.10 -3.29 9.58
CA SER A 212 21.16 -3.02 10.67
C SER A 212 20.34 -4.29 10.93
N THR A 213 20.57 -4.94 12.04
CA THR A 213 19.67 -6.01 12.50
C THR A 213 18.37 -5.35 13.00
N GLY A 214 17.21 -5.78 12.48
CA GLY A 214 15.88 -5.18 12.66
C GLY A 214 15.32 -5.11 14.08
N THR A 215 16.17 -5.01 15.10
CA THR A 215 15.81 -4.80 16.51
C THR A 215 16.01 -3.36 16.98
N GLY A 216 16.24 -2.39 16.05
CA GLY A 216 16.46 -0.98 16.46
C GLY A 216 17.76 -0.75 17.24
N ARG A 217 18.51 -1.77 17.54
CA ARG A 217 19.88 -1.66 17.99
C ARG A 217 20.77 -1.59 16.75
N PHE A 218 21.26 -0.41 16.43
CA PHE A 218 22.50 -0.29 15.67
C PHE A 218 23.53 -1.11 16.41
N VAL A 219 23.84 -2.30 15.92
CA VAL A 219 25.15 -2.87 16.21
C VAL A 219 26.09 -1.95 15.46
N GLN A 220 26.62 -0.95 16.16
CA GLN A 220 27.78 -0.23 15.66
C GLN A 220 28.74 -1.32 15.17
N PRO A 221 29.31 -1.21 13.97
CA PRO A 221 30.44 -2.07 13.62
C PRO A 221 31.37 -1.93 14.79
N VAL A 222 31.71 -3.03 15.42
CA VAL A 222 32.58 -3.03 16.58
C VAL A 222 33.74 -2.13 16.19
N LYS A 223 33.78 -0.92 16.76
CA LYS A 223 34.96 -0.08 16.73
C LYS A 223 36.01 -0.93 17.36
N GLU A 224 37.09 -1.09 16.64
CA GLU A 224 38.28 -1.86 16.97
C GLU A 224 38.38 -3.23 16.30
N CYS A 225 38.35 -3.24 14.95
CA CYS A 225 39.37 -3.98 14.26
C CYS A 225 40.68 -3.19 14.49
N SER A 226 41.61 -3.75 15.22
CA SER A 226 42.94 -3.14 15.38
C SER A 226 43.46 -2.76 13.99
N ALA A 227 44.13 -1.62 13.84
CA ALA A 227 44.62 -1.10 12.56
C ALA A 227 45.41 -2.15 11.71
N ARG A 228 45.99 -3.13 12.37
CA ARG A 228 46.69 -4.27 11.76
C ARG A 228 45.74 -5.18 10.95
N ASN A 229 44.54 -5.38 11.42
CA ASN A 229 43.57 -6.30 10.81
C ASN A 229 42.87 -5.69 9.57
N ASP A 230 42.66 -4.37 9.56
CA ASP A 230 42.11 -3.66 8.40
C ASP A 230 43.14 -3.64 7.24
N GLN A 231 44.43 -3.65 7.53
CA GLN A 231 45.45 -3.70 6.51
C GLN A 231 45.51 -5.08 5.85
N GLU A 232 45.45 -6.15 6.64
CA GLU A 232 45.43 -7.55 6.12
C GLU A 232 44.19 -7.79 5.24
N ILE A 233 43.03 -7.28 5.65
CA ILE A 233 41.79 -7.38 4.87
C ILE A 233 41.92 -6.61 3.56
N ARG A 234 42.45 -5.39 3.58
CA ARG A 234 42.67 -4.59 2.36
C ARG A 234 43.67 -5.26 1.41
N GLU A 235 44.78 -5.80 1.93
CA GLU A 235 45.73 -6.54 1.15
C GLU A 235 45.11 -7.79 0.52
N LEU A 236 44.28 -8.53 1.27
CA LEU A 236 43.51 -9.67 0.76
C LEU A 236 42.54 -9.25 -0.33
N GLN A 237 41.75 -8.17 -0.12
CA GLN A 237 40.87 -7.65 -1.13
C GLN A 237 41.61 -7.24 -2.41
N GLN A 238 42.72 -6.55 -2.31
CA GLN A 238 43.56 -6.18 -3.46
C GLN A 238 44.13 -7.40 -4.21
N ARG A 239 44.58 -8.42 -3.49
CA ARG A 239 45.06 -9.67 -4.08
C ARG A 239 43.93 -10.41 -4.82
N LEU A 240 42.76 -10.51 -4.21
CA LEU A 240 41.57 -11.12 -4.81
C LEU A 240 41.11 -10.31 -6.02
N TRP A 241 41.07 -8.99 -5.94
CA TRP A 241 40.76 -8.13 -7.07
C TRP A 241 41.70 -8.34 -8.26
N LYS A 242 43.00 -8.38 -8.00
CA LYS A 242 43.97 -8.67 -9.05
C LYS A 242 43.81 -10.07 -9.66
N LYS A 243 43.42 -11.07 -8.85
CA LYS A 243 43.25 -12.46 -9.31
C LYS A 243 41.96 -12.66 -10.10
N PHE A 244 40.87 -12.09 -9.66
CA PHE A 244 39.58 -12.33 -10.24
C PHE A 244 39.14 -11.22 -11.24
N GLY A 245 39.76 -10.04 -11.19
CA GLY A 245 39.41 -8.90 -12.03
C GLY A 245 38.00 -8.38 -11.79
N ALA A 246 37.46 -8.59 -10.58
CA ALA A 246 36.15 -8.18 -10.13
C ALA A 246 36.25 -7.52 -8.76
N GLU A 247 35.31 -6.67 -8.43
CA GLU A 247 35.24 -6.03 -7.12
C GLU A 247 34.96 -7.08 -6.04
N VAL A 248 35.84 -7.13 -5.02
CA VAL A 248 35.77 -8.13 -3.95
C VAL A 248 35.61 -7.44 -2.60
N HIS A 249 34.57 -7.80 -1.87
CA HIS A 249 34.33 -7.37 -0.49
C HIS A 249 34.60 -8.54 0.46
N VAL A 250 35.54 -8.37 1.37
CA VAL A 250 35.82 -9.35 2.43
C VAL A 250 35.24 -8.83 3.74
N THR A 251 34.39 -9.62 4.36
CA THR A 251 33.80 -9.34 5.70
C THR A 251 34.31 -10.38 6.68
N VAL A 252 34.80 -9.92 7.85
CA VAL A 252 35.32 -10.78 8.90
C VAL A 252 34.68 -10.42 10.22
N PHE A 253 34.14 -11.43 10.92
CA PHE A 253 33.56 -11.27 12.25
C PHE A 253 34.48 -11.93 13.27
N LYS A 254 35.01 -11.14 14.21
CA LYS A 254 35.82 -11.60 15.33
C LYS A 254 35.05 -11.38 16.65
N MET A 255 35.26 -12.30 17.58
CA MET A 255 34.81 -12.17 18.96
C MET A 255 35.99 -12.55 19.87
N ASN A 256 36.42 -11.62 20.75
CA ASN A 256 37.60 -11.80 21.61
C ASN A 256 38.85 -12.19 20.85
N ASP A 257 39.16 -11.45 19.79
CA ASP A 257 40.29 -11.67 18.85
C ASP A 257 40.31 -13.03 18.13
N LYS A 258 39.30 -13.87 18.31
CA LYS A 258 39.12 -15.11 17.56
C LYS A 258 38.22 -14.90 16.36
N LEU A 259 38.66 -15.42 15.21
CA LEU A 259 37.88 -15.44 13.98
C LEU A 259 36.65 -16.35 14.21
N MET A 260 35.44 -15.79 14.10
CA MET A 260 34.19 -16.55 14.29
C MET A 260 33.51 -16.88 12.96
N SER A 261 33.50 -15.94 12.04
CA SER A 261 32.92 -16.15 10.71
C SER A 261 33.39 -15.03 9.77
N GLY A 262 33.22 -15.26 8.48
CA GLY A 262 33.53 -14.27 7.46
C GLY A 262 32.93 -14.67 6.13
N GLY A 263 32.95 -13.75 5.18
CA GLY A 263 32.48 -13.98 3.82
C GLY A 263 33.32 -13.22 2.82
N VAL A 264 33.42 -13.76 1.62
CA VAL A 264 34.00 -13.09 0.47
C VAL A 264 32.89 -12.93 -0.56
N HIS A 265 32.59 -11.68 -0.91
CA HIS A 265 31.58 -11.34 -1.88
C HIS A 265 32.24 -10.81 -3.14
N PHE A 266 31.89 -11.39 -4.28
CA PHE A 266 32.34 -10.94 -5.59
C PHE A 266 31.21 -10.18 -6.24
N SER A 267 31.44 -8.92 -6.66
CA SER A 267 30.50 -8.15 -7.47
C SER A 267 30.91 -8.29 -8.93
N PHE A 268 29.99 -8.69 -9.79
CA PHE A 268 30.16 -8.77 -11.24
C PHE A 268 28.99 -8.05 -11.92
N TYR A 269 29.28 -7.44 -13.07
CA TYR A 269 28.35 -6.56 -13.79
C TYR A 269 28.08 -7.06 -15.22
N SER A 270 28.71 -8.20 -15.60
CA SER A 270 28.49 -8.87 -16.88
C SER A 270 28.58 -10.38 -16.75
N GLU A 271 27.96 -11.09 -17.69
CA GLU A 271 28.04 -12.56 -17.78
C GLU A 271 29.48 -13.05 -18.00
N GLU A 272 30.28 -12.27 -18.74
CA GLU A 272 31.69 -12.59 -19.00
C GLU A 272 32.53 -12.54 -17.73
N GLU A 273 32.28 -11.56 -16.87
CA GLU A 273 32.94 -11.46 -15.56
C GLU A 273 32.55 -12.64 -14.66
N TYR A 274 31.26 -12.98 -14.62
CA TYR A 274 30.73 -14.12 -13.87
C TYR A 274 31.41 -15.43 -14.31
N GLN A 275 31.43 -15.72 -15.59
CA GLN A 275 32.06 -16.93 -16.14
C GLN A 275 33.56 -16.99 -15.86
N ARG A 276 34.26 -15.84 -15.88
CA ARG A 276 35.68 -15.74 -15.52
C ARG A 276 35.90 -16.08 -14.04
N ILE A 277 35.05 -15.57 -13.14
CA ILE A 277 35.13 -15.87 -11.70
C ILE A 277 34.95 -17.36 -11.47
N LEU A 278 33.93 -17.98 -12.07
CA LEU A 278 33.68 -19.42 -11.95
C LEU A 278 34.88 -20.25 -12.41
N LYS A 279 35.47 -19.95 -13.58
CA LYS A 279 36.65 -20.66 -14.08
C LYS A 279 37.90 -20.57 -13.16
N ILE A 280 37.97 -19.54 -12.35
CA ILE A 280 39.06 -19.35 -11.39
C ILE A 280 38.78 -20.08 -10.08
N LEU A 281 37.52 -20.20 -9.69
CA LEU A 281 37.06 -20.92 -8.48
C LEU A 281 37.08 -22.44 -8.66
N ASP A 282 36.94 -22.93 -9.90
CA ASP A 282 36.96 -24.37 -10.25
C ASP A 282 38.37 -24.93 -10.42
N LYS A 283 39.41 -24.11 -10.29
CA LYS A 283 40.84 -24.50 -10.29
C LYS A 283 41.42 -24.52 -8.89
#